data_be007859acd6d8b931f9618ff1bec938
#
_entry.id   be007859acd6d8b931f9618ff1bec938
#
_cell.length_a   1.000
_cell.length_b   1.000
_cell.length_c   1.000
_cell.angle_alpha   90.00
_cell.angle_beta   90.00
_cell.angle_gamma   90.00
#
_symmetry.space_group_name_H-M   'P 1'
#
loop_
_entity.id
_entity.type
_entity.pdbx_description
1 polymer ?
#
loop_
_entity_poly.entity_id
_entity_poly.type
_entity_poly.pdbx_seq_one_letter_code
_entity_poly.pdbx_strand_id
1 'polypeptide(L)'
;VSADTAPAQTARRAASLGTLFLTVFLDLLGFGLVIPFLPGLARRLGAGDFVATMPGAIFSVMQFVFIPIWGRLSDRVGRRPVLLWSIFASSGGMALLGLAPTLPLVLAARAFSGVATANIAVAQAYIADVTPPAERARGMGIIGIAFGLGFILGPFFGGELSRFPVLGREGTLPAFVAAGLSAVNFLLALRNLPESLPPAARGQRVRRAVPLDVAAFREAVHTPGVGAAVAINFIFILWFAGMEQTFRLFTADRFGMSDAATGRVFGLVGVVSAAFQGGVVPRLAPRIGEARLVRNGLVVMAAAFALLGLAPLFGSAGLAVLYLAAALIAAGNGMTQPALPAYASRRAAADAQGLTLGTLQSAAALARAVGPLLGGALYAAIDPRAPYLIGAAGLLAAGIIAVARLR
;
A
#
# COMPACT_ATOMS: atom_id res chain seq x y z
N VAL A 1 36.33 -19.52 -24.58
CA VAL A 1 36.06 -18.56 -23.50
C VAL A 1 34.55 -18.44 -23.43
N SER A 2 33.77 -18.91 -22.52
CA SER A 2 33.56 -18.79 -21.13
C SER A 2 32.25 -19.50 -20.70
N ALA A 3 32.32 -20.80 -20.35
CA ALA A 3 31.17 -21.51 -19.76
C ALA A 3 31.06 -21.28 -18.25
N ASP A 4 32.01 -20.62 -17.62
CA ASP A 4 32.15 -20.50 -16.15
C ASP A 4 31.51 -19.24 -15.53
N THR A 5 30.99 -18.33 -16.36
CA THR A 5 30.38 -17.05 -15.86
C THR A 5 28.89 -17.15 -15.56
N ALA A 6 28.16 -18.10 -16.11
CA ALA A 6 26.73 -18.25 -15.97
C ALA A 6 26.26 -18.59 -14.54
N PRO A 7 26.86 -19.55 -13.81
CA PRO A 7 26.42 -19.89 -12.45
C PRO A 7 26.71 -18.75 -11.45
N ALA A 8 27.84 -18.07 -11.58
CA ALA A 8 28.19 -16.93 -10.71
C ALA A 8 27.28 -15.72 -10.92
N GLN A 9 26.86 -15.43 -12.14
CA GLN A 9 25.90 -14.38 -12.45
C GLN A 9 24.51 -14.70 -11.91
N THR A 10 24.06 -15.95 -12.03
CA THR A 10 22.78 -16.42 -11.52
C THR A 10 22.74 -16.35 -9.99
N ALA A 11 23.82 -16.76 -9.30
CA ALA A 11 23.90 -16.66 -7.84
C ALA A 11 23.92 -15.21 -7.34
N ARG A 12 24.65 -14.31 -7.97
CA ARG A 12 24.65 -12.87 -7.67
C ARG A 12 23.28 -12.24 -7.87
N ARG A 13 22.56 -12.65 -8.91
CA ARG A 13 21.22 -12.20 -9.23
C ARG A 13 20.19 -12.64 -8.17
N ALA A 14 20.23 -13.93 -7.79
CA ALA A 14 19.37 -14.47 -6.74
C ALA A 14 19.61 -13.76 -5.40
N ALA A 15 20.86 -13.51 -5.04
CA ALA A 15 21.22 -12.74 -3.85
C ALA A 15 20.72 -11.29 -3.90
N SER A 16 20.79 -10.62 -5.06
CA SER A 16 20.27 -9.26 -5.23
C SER A 16 18.75 -9.17 -5.09
N LEU A 17 18.01 -10.14 -5.65
CA LEU A 17 16.54 -10.20 -5.52
C LEU A 17 16.12 -10.52 -4.08
N GLY A 18 16.82 -11.42 -3.40
CA GLY A 18 16.58 -11.74 -1.98
C GLY A 18 16.82 -10.53 -1.06
N THR A 19 17.91 -9.80 -1.28
CA THR A 19 18.20 -8.56 -0.54
C THR A 19 17.13 -7.51 -0.81
N LEU A 20 16.73 -7.33 -2.05
CA LEU A 20 15.68 -6.35 -2.40
C LEU A 20 14.32 -6.74 -1.82
N PHE A 21 13.97 -8.04 -1.85
CA PHE A 21 12.77 -8.55 -1.18
C PHE A 21 12.78 -8.18 0.30
N LEU A 22 13.87 -8.50 0.99
CA LEU A 22 14.01 -8.22 2.42
C LEU A 22 13.91 -6.71 2.69
N THR A 23 14.54 -5.89 1.84
CA THR A 23 14.47 -4.42 1.92
C THR A 23 13.04 -3.92 1.80
N VAL A 24 12.31 -4.34 0.76
CA VAL A 24 10.92 -3.91 0.54
C VAL A 24 10.00 -4.47 1.64
N PHE A 25 10.21 -5.71 2.06
CA PHE A 25 9.44 -6.33 3.13
C PHE A 25 9.62 -5.60 4.48
N LEU A 26 10.85 -5.28 4.88
CA LEU A 26 11.12 -4.57 6.13
C LEU A 26 10.56 -3.14 6.11
N ASP A 27 10.62 -2.45 4.97
CA ASP A 27 10.01 -1.12 4.80
C ASP A 27 8.49 -1.20 4.97
N LEU A 28 7.84 -2.18 4.33
CA LEU A 28 6.39 -2.36 4.40
C LEU A 28 5.92 -2.88 5.76
N LEU A 29 6.71 -3.74 6.40
CA LEU A 29 6.47 -4.19 7.76
C LEU A 29 6.52 -2.99 8.72
N GLY A 30 7.57 -2.15 8.63
CA GLY A 30 7.71 -0.94 9.43
C GLY A 30 6.55 0.05 9.22
N PHE A 31 6.11 0.22 7.97
CA PHE A 31 4.94 1.01 7.63
C PHE A 31 3.67 0.42 8.26
N GLY A 32 3.44 -0.88 8.11
CA GLY A 32 2.29 -1.59 8.66
C GLY A 32 2.22 -1.57 10.19
N LEU A 33 3.38 -1.62 10.87
CA LEU A 33 3.46 -1.50 12.33
C LEU A 33 2.82 -0.21 12.86
N VAL A 34 2.91 0.87 12.09
CA VAL A 34 2.55 2.23 12.54
C VAL A 34 1.12 2.61 12.18
N ILE A 35 0.63 2.19 11.01
CA ILE A 35 -0.67 2.62 10.45
C ILE A 35 -1.85 2.49 11.42
N PRO A 36 -2.10 1.34 12.08
CA PRO A 36 -3.34 1.15 12.81
C PRO A 36 -3.52 2.03 14.03
N PHE A 37 -2.43 2.50 14.63
CA PHE A 37 -2.51 3.29 15.86
C PHE A 37 -2.28 4.79 15.65
N LEU A 38 -1.86 5.23 14.44
CA LEU A 38 -1.65 6.66 14.15
C LEU A 38 -2.86 7.54 14.48
N PRO A 39 -4.10 7.18 14.07
CA PRO A 39 -5.26 7.99 14.43
C PRO A 39 -5.51 8.02 15.94
N GLY A 40 -5.28 6.91 16.63
CA GLY A 40 -5.37 6.85 18.10
C GLY A 40 -4.30 7.70 18.78
N LEU A 41 -3.06 7.67 18.29
CA LEU A 41 -1.98 8.53 18.78
C LEU A 41 -2.31 10.01 18.60
N ALA A 42 -2.80 10.39 17.41
CA ALA A 42 -3.18 11.77 17.12
C ALA A 42 -4.31 12.26 18.07
N ARG A 43 -5.34 11.44 18.34
CA ARG A 43 -6.38 11.76 19.32
C ARG A 43 -5.83 11.93 20.73
N ARG A 44 -4.90 11.07 21.18
CA ARG A 44 -4.23 11.23 22.49
C ARG A 44 -3.46 12.55 22.62
N LEU A 45 -3.03 13.11 21.48
CA LEU A 45 -2.37 14.42 21.39
C LEU A 45 -3.35 15.58 21.15
N GLY A 46 -4.65 15.36 21.33
CA GLY A 46 -5.69 16.38 21.25
C GLY A 46 -6.27 16.63 19.86
N ALA A 47 -5.99 15.75 18.88
CA ALA A 47 -6.59 15.88 17.55
C ALA A 47 -8.07 15.56 17.57
N GLY A 48 -8.90 16.40 16.93
CA GLY A 48 -10.25 16.03 16.53
C GLY A 48 -10.26 14.97 15.43
N ASP A 49 -11.40 14.36 15.17
CA ASP A 49 -11.55 13.16 14.32
C ASP A 49 -10.99 13.31 12.91
N PHE A 50 -11.27 14.44 12.26
CA PHE A 50 -10.69 14.74 10.93
C PHE A 50 -9.18 14.84 10.99
N VAL A 51 -8.65 15.58 11.96
CA VAL A 51 -7.20 15.79 12.10
C VAL A 51 -6.49 14.48 12.49
N ALA A 52 -7.17 13.58 13.18
CA ALA A 52 -6.63 12.28 13.55
C ALA A 52 -6.32 11.38 12.33
N THR A 53 -6.97 11.60 11.19
CA THR A 53 -6.66 10.89 9.94
C THR A 53 -5.55 11.54 9.11
N MET A 54 -5.17 12.79 9.41
CA MET A 54 -4.15 13.54 8.67
C MET A 54 -2.76 12.91 8.65
N PRO A 55 -2.27 12.22 9.70
CA PRO A 55 -0.96 11.58 9.65
C PRO A 55 -0.81 10.60 8.48
N GLY A 56 -1.86 9.83 8.16
CA GLY A 56 -1.90 8.94 7.00
C GLY A 56 -2.03 9.69 5.68
N ALA A 57 -2.87 10.72 5.64
CA ALA A 57 -3.10 11.55 4.46
C ALA A 57 -1.82 12.29 4.04
N ILE A 58 -1.17 13.00 4.97
CA ILE A 58 0.06 13.76 4.71
C ILE A 58 1.17 12.83 4.19
N PHE A 59 1.36 11.66 4.81
CA PHE A 59 2.29 10.66 4.32
C PHE A 59 2.01 10.29 2.87
N SER A 60 0.76 9.97 2.53
CA SER A 60 0.37 9.55 1.18
C SER A 60 0.50 10.67 0.15
N VAL A 61 0.18 11.91 0.52
CA VAL A 61 0.37 13.10 -0.33
C VAL A 61 1.87 13.31 -0.62
N MET A 62 2.71 13.27 0.41
CA MET A 62 4.16 13.41 0.23
C MET A 62 4.73 12.27 -0.63
N GLN A 63 4.31 11.05 -0.38
CA GLN A 63 4.71 9.91 -1.20
C GLN A 63 4.29 10.10 -2.66
N PHE A 64 3.05 10.52 -2.93
CA PHE A 64 2.56 10.78 -4.28
C PHE A 64 3.40 11.83 -5.02
N VAL A 65 3.72 12.93 -4.36
CA VAL A 65 4.53 14.02 -4.95
C VAL A 65 5.98 13.59 -5.21
N PHE A 66 6.57 12.82 -4.29
CA PHE A 66 8.01 12.51 -4.33
C PHE A 66 8.36 11.22 -5.10
N ILE A 67 7.42 10.30 -5.35
CA ILE A 67 7.66 9.09 -6.17
C ILE A 67 8.33 9.43 -7.52
N PRO A 68 7.82 10.36 -8.35
CA PRO A 68 8.46 10.69 -9.62
C PRO A 68 9.80 11.43 -9.46
N ILE A 69 10.00 12.15 -8.36
CA ILE A 69 11.26 12.85 -8.07
C ILE A 69 12.37 11.83 -7.78
N TRP A 70 12.10 10.87 -6.87
CA TRP A 70 13.04 9.80 -6.56
C TRP A 70 13.30 8.87 -7.76
N GLY A 71 12.29 8.58 -8.57
CA GLY A 71 12.47 7.83 -9.80
C GLY A 71 13.49 8.49 -10.73
N ARG A 72 13.29 9.77 -11.03
CA ARG A 72 14.22 10.56 -11.88
C ARG A 72 15.61 10.70 -11.28
N LEU A 73 15.69 10.95 -9.98
CA LEU A 73 16.98 11.06 -9.29
C LEU A 73 17.75 9.73 -9.42
N SER A 74 17.08 8.60 -9.25
CA SER A 74 17.69 7.28 -9.36
C SER A 74 18.14 6.93 -10.77
N ASP A 75 17.53 7.50 -11.82
CA ASP A 75 17.99 7.37 -13.20
C ASP A 75 19.31 8.14 -13.45
N ARG A 76 19.57 9.18 -12.66
CA ARG A 76 20.77 10.02 -12.80
C ARG A 76 21.93 9.54 -11.95
N VAL A 77 21.68 9.28 -10.65
CA VAL A 77 22.75 8.97 -9.69
C VAL A 77 22.96 7.47 -9.47
N GLY A 78 22.01 6.65 -9.93
CA GLY A 78 21.98 5.20 -9.69
C GLY A 78 20.85 4.78 -8.74
N ARG A 79 20.46 3.50 -8.79
CA ARG A 79 19.37 2.97 -7.97
C ARG A 79 19.78 2.81 -6.51
N ARG A 80 20.97 2.25 -6.29
CA ARG A 80 21.48 1.94 -4.96
C ARG A 80 21.58 3.15 -4.03
N PRO A 81 22.21 4.30 -4.42
CA PRO A 81 22.31 5.47 -3.55
C PRO A 81 20.95 6.00 -3.11
N VAL A 82 19.96 6.02 -4.03
CA VAL A 82 18.62 6.51 -3.73
C VAL A 82 17.89 5.58 -2.77
N LEU A 83 17.98 4.26 -2.97
CA LEU A 83 17.39 3.28 -2.05
C LEU A 83 18.01 3.37 -0.65
N LEU A 84 19.34 3.45 -0.55
CA LEU A 84 20.02 3.58 0.75
C LEU A 84 19.61 4.86 1.48
N TRP A 85 19.56 6.00 0.77
CA TRP A 85 19.11 7.28 1.35
C TRP A 85 17.68 7.20 1.86
N SER A 86 16.80 6.59 1.07
CA SER A 86 15.40 6.40 1.41
C SER A 86 15.23 5.54 2.67
N ILE A 87 15.92 4.41 2.78
CA ILE A 87 15.84 3.52 3.94
C ILE A 87 16.40 4.21 5.20
N PHE A 88 17.52 4.91 5.07
CA PHE A 88 18.11 5.67 6.19
C PHE A 88 17.17 6.77 6.67
N ALA A 89 16.61 7.57 5.75
CA ALA A 89 15.66 8.62 6.08
C ALA A 89 14.34 8.05 6.67
N SER A 90 13.89 6.87 6.20
CA SER A 90 12.74 6.16 6.77
C SER A 90 12.98 5.81 8.24
N SER A 91 14.16 5.28 8.59
CA SER A 91 14.54 5.01 9.98
C SER A 91 14.46 6.28 10.84
N GLY A 92 15.03 7.39 10.37
CA GLY A 92 14.96 8.69 11.04
C GLY A 92 13.53 9.20 11.21
N GLY A 93 12.70 9.07 10.18
CA GLY A 93 11.28 9.47 10.22
C GLY A 93 10.45 8.67 11.24
N MET A 94 10.71 7.36 11.35
CA MET A 94 10.04 6.51 12.33
C MET A 94 10.53 6.79 13.76
N ALA A 95 11.83 7.06 13.94
CA ALA A 95 12.37 7.48 15.22
C ALA A 95 11.78 8.84 15.66
N LEU A 96 11.71 9.81 14.73
CA LEU A 96 11.08 11.12 14.98
C LEU A 96 9.61 10.97 15.36
N LEU A 97 8.87 10.06 14.72
CA LEU A 97 7.49 9.75 15.08
C LEU A 97 7.38 9.19 16.51
N GLY A 98 8.23 8.25 16.88
CA GLY A 98 8.28 7.69 18.24
C GLY A 98 8.62 8.73 19.30
N LEU A 99 9.45 9.70 18.96
CA LEU A 99 9.84 10.80 19.86
C LEU A 99 8.85 11.96 19.87
N ALA A 100 7.88 12.03 18.94
CA ALA A 100 7.01 13.20 18.77
C ALA A 100 6.07 13.43 19.97
N PRO A 101 6.26 14.50 20.80
CA PRO A 101 5.42 14.77 21.96
C PRO A 101 4.16 15.58 21.60
N THR A 102 4.08 16.11 20.39
CA THR A 102 2.99 17.00 19.96
C THR A 102 2.47 16.59 18.58
N LEU A 103 1.21 16.92 18.32
CA LEU A 103 0.56 16.63 17.05
C LEU A 103 1.29 17.26 15.83
N PRO A 104 1.74 18.53 15.84
CA PRO A 104 2.51 19.09 14.73
C PRO A 104 3.78 18.28 14.42
N LEU A 105 4.46 17.75 15.45
CA LEU A 105 5.66 16.95 15.22
C LEU A 105 5.32 15.56 14.66
N VAL A 106 4.19 14.96 15.05
CA VAL A 106 3.66 13.74 14.41
C VAL A 106 3.40 13.99 12.92
N LEU A 107 2.74 15.10 12.57
CA LEU A 107 2.46 15.45 11.19
C LEU A 107 3.75 15.70 10.39
N ALA A 108 4.73 16.40 10.98
CA ALA A 108 6.04 16.64 10.36
C ALA A 108 6.82 15.33 10.16
N ALA A 109 6.82 14.43 11.15
CA ALA A 109 7.43 13.11 11.04
C ALA A 109 6.78 12.26 9.93
N ARG A 110 5.45 12.34 9.78
CA ARG A 110 4.71 11.66 8.71
C ARG A 110 4.97 12.26 7.34
N ALA A 111 5.06 13.58 7.23
CA ALA A 111 5.46 14.26 6.00
C ALA A 111 6.88 13.82 5.58
N PHE A 112 7.82 13.85 6.50
CA PHE A 112 9.20 13.41 6.26
C PHE A 112 9.26 11.92 5.85
N SER A 113 8.55 11.04 6.57
CA SER A 113 8.47 9.62 6.21
C SER A 113 7.85 9.40 4.83
N GLY A 114 6.84 10.19 4.43
CA GLY A 114 6.24 10.11 3.09
C GLY A 114 7.23 10.48 1.99
N VAL A 115 8.06 11.50 2.20
CA VAL A 115 9.17 11.84 1.29
C VAL A 115 10.18 10.70 1.24
N ALA A 116 10.59 10.19 2.40
CA ALA A 116 11.62 9.16 2.52
C ALA A 116 11.21 7.85 1.80
N THR A 117 9.98 7.38 2.00
CA THR A 117 9.50 6.09 1.50
C THR A 117 8.91 6.13 0.08
N ALA A 118 9.06 7.23 -0.66
CA ALA A 118 8.64 7.32 -2.07
C ALA A 118 9.57 6.52 -3.03
N ASN A 119 10.22 5.46 -2.54
CA ASN A 119 11.25 4.67 -3.22
C ASN A 119 10.69 3.45 -3.97
N ILE A 120 9.41 3.18 -3.88
CA ILE A 120 8.79 1.98 -4.50
C ILE A 120 9.03 1.92 -6.01
N ALA A 121 8.98 3.07 -6.70
CA ALA A 121 9.28 3.14 -8.12
C ALA A 121 10.75 2.81 -8.41
N VAL A 122 11.66 3.19 -7.50
CA VAL A 122 13.09 2.86 -7.60
C VAL A 122 13.33 1.38 -7.40
N ALA A 123 12.64 0.74 -6.44
CA ALA A 123 12.72 -0.70 -6.23
C ALA A 123 12.18 -1.49 -7.43
N GLN A 124 11.08 -1.05 -8.03
CA GLN A 124 10.54 -1.64 -9.26
C GLN A 124 11.51 -1.48 -10.44
N ALA A 125 12.13 -0.31 -10.59
CA ALA A 125 13.13 -0.07 -11.61
C ALA A 125 14.38 -0.94 -11.40
N TYR A 126 14.83 -1.11 -10.14
CA TYR A 126 15.93 -2.01 -9.80
C TYR A 126 15.63 -3.45 -10.26
N ILE A 127 14.43 -3.98 -9.95
CA ILE A 127 14.02 -5.31 -10.43
C ILE A 127 14.04 -5.38 -11.95
N ALA A 128 13.52 -4.38 -12.64
CA ALA A 128 13.52 -4.34 -14.10
C ALA A 128 14.93 -4.32 -14.70
N ASP A 129 15.90 -3.72 -13.99
CA ASP A 129 17.30 -3.67 -14.41
C ASP A 129 18.01 -5.02 -14.22
N VAL A 130 17.72 -5.77 -13.12
CA VAL A 130 18.39 -7.04 -12.81
C VAL A 130 17.67 -8.29 -13.35
N THR A 131 16.46 -8.14 -13.90
CA THR A 131 15.61 -9.25 -14.35
C THR A 131 15.42 -9.21 -15.87
N PRO A 132 15.62 -10.33 -16.62
CA PRO A 132 15.32 -10.40 -18.05
C PRO A 132 13.83 -10.09 -18.31
N PRO A 133 13.51 -9.57 -19.50
CA PRO A 133 12.11 -9.24 -19.86
C PRO A 133 11.13 -10.39 -19.61
N ALA A 134 11.49 -11.63 -19.95
CA ALA A 134 10.65 -12.82 -19.77
C ALA A 134 10.33 -13.14 -18.29
N GLU A 135 11.20 -12.76 -17.33
CA GLU A 135 11.07 -13.07 -15.92
C GLU A 135 10.59 -11.87 -15.08
N ARG A 136 10.41 -10.69 -15.68
CA ARG A 136 10.04 -9.46 -14.98
C ARG A 136 8.75 -9.58 -14.19
N ALA A 137 7.75 -10.28 -14.73
CA ALA A 137 6.49 -10.52 -14.02
C ALA A 137 6.71 -11.28 -12.71
N ARG A 138 7.60 -12.28 -12.71
CA ARG A 138 7.98 -13.04 -11.50
C ARG A 138 8.76 -12.15 -10.52
N GLY A 139 9.70 -11.34 -11.02
CA GLY A 139 10.43 -10.37 -10.19
C GLY A 139 9.52 -9.35 -9.52
N MET A 140 8.54 -8.80 -10.24
CA MET A 140 7.55 -7.87 -9.67
C MET A 140 6.62 -8.56 -8.66
N GLY A 141 6.35 -9.86 -8.83
CA GLY A 141 5.61 -10.66 -7.85
C GLY A 141 6.27 -10.71 -6.47
N ILE A 142 7.60 -10.60 -6.40
CA ILE A 142 8.36 -10.52 -5.14
C ILE A 142 7.95 -9.28 -4.33
N ILE A 143 7.76 -8.13 -4.97
CA ILE A 143 7.23 -6.92 -4.31
C ILE A 143 5.82 -7.18 -3.79
N GLY A 144 4.97 -7.85 -4.59
CA GLY A 144 3.61 -8.19 -4.18
C GLY A 144 3.57 -9.06 -2.92
N ILE A 145 4.47 -10.04 -2.81
CA ILE A 145 4.60 -10.90 -1.61
C ILE A 145 5.07 -10.06 -0.41
N ALA A 146 6.05 -9.17 -0.60
CA ALA A 146 6.52 -8.27 0.45
C ALA A 146 5.40 -7.35 0.96
N PHE A 147 4.57 -6.80 0.06
CA PHE A 147 3.38 -6.04 0.40
C PHE A 147 2.39 -6.88 1.23
N GLY A 148 2.05 -8.08 0.74
CA GLY A 148 1.13 -8.98 1.43
C GLY A 148 1.59 -9.27 2.86
N LEU A 149 2.83 -9.73 3.03
CA LEU A 149 3.39 -10.07 4.35
C LEU A 149 3.53 -8.84 5.25
N GLY A 150 3.97 -7.69 4.72
CA GLY A 150 4.10 -6.45 5.49
C GLY A 150 2.75 -5.95 6.03
N PHE A 151 1.71 -5.97 5.19
CA PHE A 151 0.36 -5.59 5.58
C PHE A 151 -0.37 -6.61 6.47
N ILE A 152 0.08 -7.87 6.51
CA ILE A 152 -0.44 -8.88 7.43
C ILE A 152 0.22 -8.73 8.81
N LEU A 153 1.55 -8.80 8.82
CA LEU A 153 2.32 -8.88 10.05
C LEU A 153 2.44 -7.50 10.74
N GLY A 154 2.55 -6.42 9.93
CA GLY A 154 2.72 -5.07 10.44
C GLY A 154 1.63 -4.64 11.40
N PRO A 155 0.36 -4.56 10.97
CA PRO A 155 -0.74 -4.12 11.83
C PRO A 155 -0.97 -5.02 13.05
N PHE A 156 -0.79 -6.33 12.90
CA PHE A 156 -0.91 -7.27 14.00
C PHE A 156 0.15 -6.99 15.10
N PHE A 157 1.43 -6.99 14.72
CA PHE A 157 2.51 -6.71 15.67
C PHE A 157 2.47 -5.26 16.17
N GLY A 158 2.10 -4.30 15.31
CA GLY A 158 1.94 -2.92 15.70
C GLY A 158 0.89 -2.73 16.79
N GLY A 159 -0.24 -3.40 16.67
CA GLY A 159 -1.28 -3.43 17.70
C GLY A 159 -0.80 -4.04 19.02
N GLU A 160 -0.14 -5.19 18.98
CA GLU A 160 0.37 -5.84 20.20
C GLU A 160 1.49 -5.02 20.86
N LEU A 161 2.41 -4.45 20.07
CA LEU A 161 3.49 -3.59 20.58
C LEU A 161 2.97 -2.28 21.17
N SER A 162 1.84 -1.76 20.71
CA SER A 162 1.26 -0.51 21.22
C SER A 162 0.86 -0.57 22.69
N ARG A 163 0.73 -1.77 23.25
CA ARG A 163 0.40 -2.02 24.66
C ARG A 163 1.55 -1.65 25.62
N PHE A 164 2.76 -1.58 25.10
CA PHE A 164 3.94 -1.31 25.91
C PHE A 164 4.33 0.17 25.80
N PRO A 165 4.26 0.94 26.89
CA PRO A 165 4.66 2.34 26.88
C PRO A 165 6.18 2.47 26.75
N VAL A 166 6.64 3.43 25.97
CA VAL A 166 8.04 3.82 25.88
C VAL A 166 8.14 5.32 26.19
N LEU A 167 9.10 5.70 27.02
CA LEU A 167 9.26 7.08 27.50
C LEU A 167 7.98 7.63 28.16
N GLY A 168 7.22 6.78 28.86
CA GLY A 168 5.96 7.13 29.50
C GLY A 168 4.79 7.37 28.55
N ARG A 169 4.92 7.02 27.26
CA ARG A 169 3.90 7.22 26.23
C ARG A 169 3.44 5.90 25.61
N GLU A 170 2.14 5.67 25.65
CA GLU A 170 1.52 4.52 25.00
C GLU A 170 1.48 4.66 23.47
N GLY A 171 1.61 3.54 22.76
CA GLY A 171 1.51 3.48 21.30
C GLY A 171 2.74 4.00 20.55
N THR A 172 3.87 4.26 21.23
CA THR A 172 5.09 4.74 20.57
C THR A 172 6.10 3.62 20.26
N LEU A 173 6.05 2.50 20.98
CA LEU A 173 6.95 1.37 20.73
C LEU A 173 6.94 0.87 19.27
N PRO A 174 5.79 0.73 18.58
CA PRO A 174 5.78 0.31 17.19
C PRO A 174 6.62 1.22 16.27
N ALA A 175 6.64 2.54 16.52
CA ALA A 175 7.46 3.47 15.75
C ALA A 175 8.97 3.26 15.99
N PHE A 176 9.38 3.00 17.24
CA PHE A 176 10.78 2.68 17.54
C PHE A 176 11.21 1.32 16.97
N VAL A 177 10.33 0.31 17.01
CA VAL A 177 10.59 -0.98 16.38
C VAL A 177 10.71 -0.81 14.86
N ALA A 178 9.83 -0.04 14.23
CA ALA A 178 9.92 0.27 12.80
C ALA A 178 11.22 1.02 12.46
N ALA A 179 11.64 1.98 13.30
CA ALA A 179 12.91 2.68 13.13
C ALA A 179 14.11 1.72 13.21
N GLY A 180 14.11 0.81 14.19
CA GLY A 180 15.15 -0.22 14.35
C GLY A 180 15.19 -1.19 13.17
N LEU A 181 14.03 -1.67 12.69
CA LEU A 181 13.94 -2.52 11.50
C LEU A 181 14.47 -1.81 10.26
N SER A 182 14.13 -0.53 10.06
CA SER A 182 14.65 0.27 8.96
C SER A 182 16.15 0.51 9.09
N ALA A 183 16.70 0.70 10.30
CA ALA A 183 18.13 0.81 10.52
C ALA A 183 18.88 -0.49 10.19
N VAL A 184 18.35 -1.63 10.62
CA VAL A 184 18.88 -2.96 10.26
C VAL A 184 18.81 -3.16 8.75
N ASN A 185 17.69 -2.81 8.12
CA ASN A 185 17.52 -2.86 6.68
C ASN A 185 18.56 -2.01 5.95
N PHE A 186 18.83 -0.80 6.44
CA PHE A 186 19.86 0.08 5.88
C PHE A 186 21.25 -0.59 5.91
N LEU A 187 21.63 -1.18 7.05
CA LEU A 187 22.92 -1.87 7.20
C LEU A 187 23.03 -3.09 6.29
N LEU A 188 21.96 -3.87 6.16
CA LEU A 188 21.89 -5.01 5.26
C LEU A 188 21.98 -4.58 3.78
N ALA A 189 21.21 -3.55 3.40
CA ALA A 189 21.25 -3.01 2.05
C ALA A 189 22.60 -2.38 1.72
N LEU A 190 23.23 -1.67 2.68
CA LEU A 190 24.56 -1.08 2.51
C LEU A 190 25.62 -2.13 2.16
N ARG A 191 25.54 -3.33 2.78
CA ARG A 191 26.47 -4.43 2.55
C ARG A 191 26.14 -5.26 1.31
N ASN A 192 24.87 -5.54 1.07
CA ASN A 192 24.46 -6.61 0.17
C ASN A 192 23.75 -6.13 -1.11
N LEU A 193 23.35 -4.84 -1.21
CA LEU A 193 22.65 -4.33 -2.37
C LEU A 193 23.65 -3.76 -3.39
N PRO A 194 23.91 -4.43 -4.54
CA PRO A 194 24.77 -3.90 -5.58
C PRO A 194 24.05 -2.77 -6.36
N GLU A 195 24.81 -1.98 -7.11
CA GLU A 195 24.24 -1.04 -8.07
C GLU A 195 23.70 -1.80 -9.29
N SER A 196 22.46 -1.52 -9.68
CA SER A 196 21.83 -2.15 -10.85
C SER A 196 22.01 -1.34 -12.15
N LEU A 197 22.18 0.00 -12.04
CA LEU A 197 22.28 0.88 -13.19
C LEU A 197 23.75 1.18 -13.54
N PRO A 198 24.28 0.66 -14.67
CA PRO A 198 25.65 0.92 -15.10
C PRO A 198 25.90 2.44 -15.27
N PRO A 199 27.10 2.95 -14.95
CA PRO A 199 27.43 4.37 -15.11
C PRO A 199 27.14 4.94 -16.51
N ALA A 200 27.40 4.15 -17.57
CA ALA A 200 27.13 4.54 -18.95
C ALA A 200 25.65 4.70 -19.29
N ALA A 201 24.75 4.08 -18.51
CA ALA A 201 23.30 4.19 -18.72
C ALA A 201 22.66 5.32 -17.90
N ARG A 202 23.41 5.95 -17.00
CA ARG A 202 22.92 7.04 -16.15
C ARG A 202 22.66 8.28 -16.98
N GLY A 203 21.52 8.92 -16.73
CA GLY A 203 21.11 10.15 -17.45
C GLY A 203 20.63 9.94 -18.89
N GLN A 204 20.90 8.80 -19.53
CA GLN A 204 20.43 8.56 -20.90
C GLN A 204 18.93 8.25 -20.98
N ARG A 205 18.33 7.73 -19.89
CA ARG A 205 16.91 7.39 -19.79
C ARG A 205 16.04 8.54 -19.26
N VAL A 206 16.51 9.77 -19.35
CA VAL A 206 15.67 10.93 -18.99
C VAL A 206 14.58 11.10 -20.05
N ARG A 207 13.67 10.14 -20.14
CA ARG A 207 12.35 10.40 -20.68
C ARG A 207 11.75 11.52 -19.83
N ARG A 208 11.16 12.51 -20.47
CA ARG A 208 10.33 13.53 -19.84
C ARG A 208 9.20 12.85 -19.03
N ALA A 209 9.54 12.32 -17.88
CA ALA A 209 8.52 11.91 -16.90
C ALA A 209 8.01 13.21 -16.26
N VAL A 210 7.10 13.85 -16.94
CA VAL A 210 6.21 14.82 -16.31
C VAL A 210 5.54 14.04 -15.17
N PRO A 211 5.45 14.59 -13.94
CA PRO A 211 4.81 13.91 -12.79
C PRO A 211 3.41 13.36 -13.09
N LEU A 212 2.74 13.99 -14.04
CA LEU A 212 1.55 13.52 -14.75
C LEU A 212 1.83 13.78 -16.23
N ASP A 213 2.23 12.76 -16.97
CA ASP A 213 2.13 12.82 -18.42
C ASP A 213 0.64 12.76 -18.76
N VAL A 214 0.01 13.94 -18.78
CA VAL A 214 -1.44 14.10 -19.01
C VAL A 214 -1.81 13.53 -20.37
N ALA A 215 -0.91 13.62 -21.37
CA ALA A 215 -1.14 13.06 -22.68
C ALA A 215 -1.14 11.53 -22.63
N ALA A 216 -0.12 10.93 -22.02
CA ALA A 216 -0.04 9.49 -21.84
C ALA A 216 -1.15 8.93 -20.93
N PHE A 217 -1.50 9.65 -19.87
CA PHE A 217 -2.65 9.32 -19.01
C PHE A 217 -3.95 9.34 -19.81
N ARG A 218 -4.16 10.39 -20.60
CA ARG A 218 -5.34 10.53 -21.46
C ARG A 218 -5.41 9.43 -22.51
N GLU A 219 -4.30 9.08 -23.15
CA GLU A 219 -4.23 7.98 -24.10
C GLU A 219 -4.59 6.64 -23.46
N ALA A 220 -4.00 6.31 -22.30
CA ALA A 220 -4.31 5.09 -21.56
C ALA A 220 -5.80 5.03 -21.15
N VAL A 221 -6.37 6.14 -20.68
CA VAL A 221 -7.78 6.22 -20.29
C VAL A 221 -8.74 6.07 -21.48
N HIS A 222 -8.34 6.49 -22.69
CA HIS A 222 -9.16 6.32 -23.90
C HIS A 222 -9.05 4.92 -24.51
N THR A 223 -8.08 4.10 -24.08
CA THR A 223 -7.98 2.69 -24.52
C THR A 223 -9.18 1.90 -23.99
N PRO A 224 -9.95 1.20 -24.86
CA PRO A 224 -11.13 0.44 -24.43
C PRO A 224 -10.82 -0.56 -23.32
N GLY A 225 -11.55 -0.48 -22.20
CA GLY A 225 -11.37 -1.32 -21.02
C GLY A 225 -10.29 -0.82 -20.04
N VAL A 226 -9.24 -0.13 -20.49
CA VAL A 226 -8.19 0.40 -19.61
C VAL A 226 -8.71 1.58 -18.79
N GLY A 227 -9.42 2.53 -19.41
CA GLY A 227 -10.00 3.68 -18.69
C GLY A 227 -10.99 3.25 -17.61
N ALA A 228 -11.82 2.25 -17.88
CA ALA A 228 -12.70 1.69 -16.87
C ALA A 228 -11.91 1.04 -15.72
N ALA A 229 -10.84 0.29 -16.02
CA ALA A 229 -9.99 -0.31 -15.01
C ALA A 229 -9.30 0.75 -14.14
N VAL A 230 -8.85 1.88 -14.72
CA VAL A 230 -8.26 3.01 -13.99
C VAL A 230 -9.28 3.65 -13.05
N ALA A 231 -10.51 3.92 -13.53
CA ALA A 231 -11.58 4.48 -12.71
C ALA A 231 -11.98 3.55 -11.56
N ILE A 232 -12.14 2.26 -11.84
CA ILE A 232 -12.44 1.23 -10.83
C ILE A 232 -11.32 1.17 -9.80
N ASN A 233 -10.05 1.17 -10.24
CA ASN A 233 -8.90 1.15 -9.34
C ASN A 233 -8.87 2.37 -8.42
N PHE A 234 -9.13 3.55 -8.97
CA PHE A 234 -9.22 4.77 -8.18
C PHE A 234 -10.30 4.68 -7.12
N ILE A 235 -11.54 4.33 -7.48
CA ILE A 235 -12.68 4.23 -6.55
C ILE A 235 -12.42 3.17 -5.47
N PHE A 236 -11.92 2.00 -5.88
CA PHE A 236 -11.58 0.91 -4.98
C PHE A 236 -10.54 1.32 -3.93
N ILE A 237 -9.40 1.89 -4.36
CA ILE A 237 -8.32 2.31 -3.46
C ILE A 237 -8.75 3.52 -2.61
N LEU A 238 -9.54 4.44 -3.16
CA LEU A 238 -10.07 5.60 -2.44
C LEU A 238 -10.83 5.18 -1.17
N TRP A 239 -11.81 4.30 -1.33
CA TRP A 239 -12.64 3.85 -0.20
C TRP A 239 -11.88 2.92 0.74
N PHE A 240 -11.00 2.07 0.20
CA PHE A 240 -10.16 1.22 1.02
C PHE A 240 -9.20 2.03 1.91
N ALA A 241 -8.51 3.03 1.35
CA ALA A 241 -7.60 3.90 2.10
C ALA A 241 -8.35 4.80 3.12
N GLY A 242 -9.55 5.27 2.77
CA GLY A 242 -10.41 6.00 3.71
C GLY A 242 -10.83 5.13 4.89
N MET A 243 -11.27 3.90 4.62
CA MET A 243 -11.60 2.91 5.64
C MET A 243 -10.40 2.60 6.55
N GLU A 244 -9.24 2.32 5.96
CA GLU A 244 -8.03 1.98 6.72
C GLU A 244 -7.68 3.04 7.78
N GLN A 245 -7.80 4.32 7.44
CA GLN A 245 -7.47 5.42 8.35
C GLN A 245 -8.57 5.73 9.38
N THR A 246 -9.82 5.43 9.08
CA THR A 246 -10.93 5.63 10.02
C THR A 246 -11.22 4.40 10.89
N PHE A 247 -10.76 3.22 10.49
CA PHE A 247 -11.10 1.95 11.13
C PHE A 247 -10.72 1.90 12.62
N ARG A 248 -9.53 2.41 12.98
CA ARG A 248 -9.09 2.46 14.37
C ARG A 248 -9.99 3.36 15.23
N LEU A 249 -10.41 4.50 14.67
CA LEU A 249 -11.33 5.43 15.35
C LEU A 249 -12.69 4.75 15.54
N PHE A 250 -13.21 4.13 14.49
CA PHE A 250 -14.49 3.43 14.50
C PHE A 250 -14.54 2.29 15.50
N THR A 251 -13.49 1.45 15.56
CA THR A 251 -13.44 0.34 16.50
C THR A 251 -13.33 0.81 17.95
N ALA A 252 -12.64 1.93 18.21
CA ALA A 252 -12.60 2.55 19.52
C ALA A 252 -13.96 3.13 19.92
N ASP A 253 -14.57 3.92 19.05
CA ASP A 253 -15.78 4.70 19.39
C ASP A 253 -17.03 3.81 19.48
N ARG A 254 -17.12 2.78 18.66
CA ARG A 254 -18.33 1.94 18.57
C ARG A 254 -18.24 0.62 19.32
N PHE A 255 -17.02 0.14 19.58
CA PHE A 255 -16.79 -1.17 20.22
C PHE A 255 -15.84 -1.11 21.42
N GLY A 256 -15.32 0.06 21.78
CA GLY A 256 -14.37 0.21 22.90
C GLY A 256 -13.05 -0.55 22.71
N MET A 257 -12.68 -0.86 21.45
CA MET A 257 -11.52 -1.68 21.16
C MET A 257 -10.21 -0.93 21.39
N SER A 258 -9.23 -1.60 21.99
CA SER A 258 -7.85 -1.10 22.10
C SER A 258 -7.10 -1.19 20.75
N ASP A 259 -5.91 -0.58 20.70
CA ASP A 259 -5.00 -0.70 19.54
C ASP A 259 -4.66 -2.15 19.24
N ALA A 260 -4.38 -2.96 20.28
CA ALA A 260 -4.11 -4.39 20.14
C ALA A 260 -5.31 -5.17 19.60
N ALA A 261 -6.51 -4.91 20.11
CA ALA A 261 -7.72 -5.58 19.61
C ALA A 261 -7.97 -5.22 18.13
N THR A 262 -7.79 -3.95 17.74
CA THR A 262 -7.88 -3.52 16.35
C THR A 262 -6.78 -4.17 15.48
N GLY A 263 -5.55 -4.28 15.99
CA GLY A 263 -4.45 -4.96 15.32
C GLY A 263 -4.74 -6.43 15.01
N ARG A 264 -5.45 -7.13 15.91
CA ARG A 264 -5.89 -8.53 15.67
C ARG A 264 -6.89 -8.64 14.54
N VAL A 265 -7.81 -7.67 14.38
CA VAL A 265 -8.71 -7.61 13.22
C VAL A 265 -7.91 -7.46 11.93
N PHE A 266 -6.90 -6.57 11.90
CA PHE A 266 -6.00 -6.46 10.75
C PHE A 266 -5.20 -7.73 10.50
N GLY A 267 -4.80 -8.45 11.56
CA GLY A 267 -4.18 -9.76 11.44
C GLY A 267 -5.09 -10.77 10.72
N LEU A 268 -6.38 -10.84 11.10
CA LEU A 268 -7.38 -11.65 10.38
C LEU A 268 -7.49 -11.23 8.91
N VAL A 269 -7.62 -9.92 8.65
CA VAL A 269 -7.65 -9.36 7.28
C VAL A 269 -6.44 -9.83 6.48
N GLY A 270 -5.26 -9.79 7.09
CA GLY A 270 -4.04 -10.24 6.46
C GLY A 270 -4.05 -11.73 6.10
N VAL A 271 -4.41 -12.60 7.03
CA VAL A 271 -4.49 -14.06 6.81
C VAL A 271 -5.50 -14.40 5.71
N VAL A 272 -6.69 -13.80 5.75
CA VAL A 272 -7.72 -14.02 4.73
C VAL A 272 -7.26 -13.50 3.36
N SER A 273 -6.65 -12.30 3.30
CA SER A 273 -6.09 -11.76 2.05
C SER A 273 -5.03 -12.69 1.45
N ALA A 274 -4.11 -13.21 2.27
CA ALA A 274 -3.09 -14.14 1.83
C ALA A 274 -3.69 -15.45 1.30
N ALA A 275 -4.69 -16.00 1.99
CA ALA A 275 -5.39 -17.21 1.55
C ALA A 275 -6.09 -17.00 0.20
N PHE A 276 -6.72 -15.82 0.00
CA PHE A 276 -7.36 -15.51 -1.28
C PHE A 276 -6.34 -15.26 -2.39
N GLN A 277 -5.31 -14.44 -2.17
CA GLN A 277 -4.30 -14.12 -3.18
C GLN A 277 -3.42 -15.32 -3.54
N GLY A 278 -2.99 -16.11 -2.55
CA GLY A 278 -2.12 -17.26 -2.77
C GLY A 278 -2.86 -18.57 -3.10
N GLY A 279 -4.11 -18.71 -2.65
CA GLY A 279 -4.87 -19.94 -2.78
C GLY A 279 -6.03 -19.87 -3.74
N VAL A 280 -6.99 -18.98 -3.48
CA VAL A 280 -8.27 -18.93 -4.19
C VAL A 280 -8.11 -18.31 -5.59
N VAL A 281 -7.50 -17.14 -5.68
CA VAL A 281 -7.39 -16.40 -6.95
C VAL A 281 -6.61 -17.15 -8.02
N PRO A 282 -5.43 -17.77 -7.76
CA PRO A 282 -4.72 -18.53 -8.77
C PRO A 282 -5.50 -19.71 -9.34
N ARG A 283 -6.39 -20.32 -8.53
CA ARG A 283 -7.25 -21.42 -8.97
C ARG A 283 -8.50 -20.94 -9.69
N LEU A 284 -9.01 -19.79 -9.32
CA LEU A 284 -10.30 -19.28 -9.82
C LEU A 284 -10.11 -18.41 -11.06
N ALA A 285 -9.00 -17.64 -11.17
CA ALA A 285 -8.72 -16.76 -12.30
C ALA A 285 -8.73 -17.47 -13.66
N PRO A 286 -8.12 -18.67 -13.83
CA PRO A 286 -8.19 -19.40 -15.09
C PRO A 286 -9.61 -19.87 -15.47
N ARG A 287 -10.49 -20.06 -14.47
CA ARG A 287 -11.85 -20.59 -14.69
C ARG A 287 -12.86 -19.50 -15.02
N ILE A 288 -12.83 -18.39 -14.31
CA ILE A 288 -13.86 -17.34 -14.45
C ILE A 288 -13.34 -16.04 -15.09
N GLY A 289 -12.03 -15.87 -15.19
CA GLY A 289 -11.38 -14.68 -15.75
C GLY A 289 -11.29 -13.51 -14.78
N GLU A 290 -10.37 -12.57 -15.08
CA GLU A 290 -10.07 -11.42 -14.24
C GLU A 290 -11.24 -10.45 -14.09
N ALA A 291 -11.99 -10.20 -15.17
CA ALA A 291 -13.14 -9.30 -15.15
C ALA A 291 -14.21 -9.75 -14.14
N ARG A 292 -14.49 -11.05 -14.08
CA ARG A 292 -15.45 -11.61 -13.13
C ARG A 292 -14.91 -11.58 -11.70
N LEU A 293 -13.59 -11.82 -11.51
CA LEU A 293 -12.95 -11.69 -10.20
C LEU A 293 -13.04 -10.27 -9.67
N VAL A 294 -12.75 -9.25 -10.48
CA VAL A 294 -12.88 -7.83 -10.10
C VAL A 294 -14.32 -7.51 -9.71
N ARG A 295 -15.29 -7.89 -10.56
CA ARG A 295 -16.70 -7.64 -10.30
C ARG A 295 -17.17 -8.27 -8.97
N ASN A 296 -16.87 -9.56 -8.78
CA ASN A 296 -17.28 -10.30 -7.59
C ASN A 296 -16.57 -9.74 -6.33
N GLY A 297 -15.29 -9.39 -6.44
CA GLY A 297 -14.53 -8.77 -5.37
C GLY A 297 -15.12 -7.43 -4.94
N LEU A 298 -15.49 -6.56 -5.88
CA LEU A 298 -16.12 -5.27 -5.59
C LEU A 298 -17.49 -5.42 -4.93
N VAL A 299 -18.33 -6.37 -5.39
CA VAL A 299 -19.63 -6.66 -4.78
C VAL A 299 -19.48 -7.17 -3.35
N VAL A 300 -18.55 -8.11 -3.12
CA VAL A 300 -18.24 -8.62 -1.78
C VAL A 300 -17.74 -7.49 -0.87
N MET A 301 -16.85 -6.62 -1.37
CA MET A 301 -16.39 -5.46 -0.59
C MET A 301 -17.50 -4.46 -0.31
N ALA A 302 -18.37 -4.17 -1.27
CA ALA A 302 -19.51 -3.27 -1.06
C ALA A 302 -20.43 -3.78 0.05
N ALA A 303 -20.79 -5.06 0.00
CA ALA A 303 -21.58 -5.71 1.04
C ALA A 303 -20.87 -5.69 2.41
N ALA A 304 -19.56 -5.96 2.40
CA ALA A 304 -18.74 -5.96 3.62
C ALA A 304 -18.62 -4.56 4.24
N PHE A 305 -18.46 -3.52 3.43
CA PHE A 305 -18.45 -2.14 3.89
C PHE A 305 -19.80 -1.73 4.49
N ALA A 306 -20.92 -2.09 3.85
CA ALA A 306 -22.24 -1.88 4.41
C ALA A 306 -22.42 -2.61 5.75
N LEU A 307 -21.99 -3.88 5.80
CA LEU A 307 -22.06 -4.71 7.02
C LEU A 307 -21.20 -4.11 8.14
N LEU A 308 -20.00 -3.61 7.82
CA LEU A 308 -19.12 -2.93 8.78
C LEU A 308 -19.77 -1.67 9.35
N GLY A 309 -20.33 -0.80 8.50
CA GLY A 309 -21.03 0.41 8.93
C GLY A 309 -22.27 0.12 9.79
N LEU A 310 -22.96 -0.99 9.53
CA LEU A 310 -24.13 -1.42 10.28
C LEU A 310 -23.78 -2.27 11.52
N ALA A 311 -22.56 -2.76 11.66
CA ALA A 311 -22.16 -3.67 12.75
C ALA A 311 -22.57 -3.17 14.16
N PRO A 312 -22.46 -1.87 14.51
CA PRO A 312 -22.89 -1.40 15.84
C PRO A 312 -24.38 -1.58 16.13
N LEU A 313 -25.22 -1.73 15.11
CA LEU A 313 -26.67 -1.91 15.28
C LEU A 313 -27.07 -3.35 15.70
N PHE A 314 -26.14 -4.29 15.63
CA PHE A 314 -26.39 -5.68 15.99
C PHE A 314 -26.19 -6.00 17.50
N GLY A 315 -26.06 -4.96 18.34
CA GLY A 315 -25.93 -5.15 19.79
C GLY A 315 -24.81 -6.11 20.18
N SER A 316 -25.12 -7.17 20.93
CA SER A 316 -24.14 -8.16 21.36
C SER A 316 -23.46 -8.94 20.22
N ALA A 317 -24.12 -9.08 19.08
CA ALA A 317 -23.54 -9.71 17.88
C ALA A 317 -22.66 -8.75 17.05
N GLY A 318 -22.64 -7.46 17.37
CA GLY A 318 -21.95 -6.42 16.59
C GLY A 318 -20.46 -6.69 16.38
N LEU A 319 -19.78 -7.23 17.40
CA LEU A 319 -18.36 -7.59 17.30
C LEU A 319 -18.14 -8.75 16.32
N ALA A 320 -18.98 -9.78 16.34
CA ALA A 320 -18.92 -10.89 15.39
C ALA A 320 -19.17 -10.42 13.96
N VAL A 321 -20.14 -9.50 13.78
CA VAL A 321 -20.43 -8.86 12.49
C VAL A 321 -19.25 -8.05 12.00
N LEU A 322 -18.53 -7.32 12.86
CA LEU A 322 -17.31 -6.59 12.54
C LEU A 322 -16.22 -7.54 12.02
N TYR A 323 -15.96 -8.65 12.71
CA TYR A 323 -14.97 -9.63 12.26
C TYR A 323 -15.35 -10.28 10.93
N LEU A 324 -16.64 -10.60 10.73
CA LEU A 324 -17.15 -11.11 9.45
C LEU A 324 -16.96 -10.07 8.33
N ALA A 325 -17.32 -8.81 8.57
CA ALA A 325 -17.15 -7.74 7.62
C ALA A 325 -15.66 -7.56 7.24
N ALA A 326 -14.76 -7.57 8.23
CA ALA A 326 -13.32 -7.49 8.01
C ALA A 326 -12.79 -8.65 7.15
N ALA A 327 -13.23 -9.88 7.41
CA ALA A 327 -12.89 -11.05 6.61
C ALA A 327 -13.41 -10.94 5.16
N LEU A 328 -14.63 -10.46 4.97
CA LEU A 328 -15.19 -10.22 3.63
C LEU A 328 -14.49 -9.09 2.88
N ILE A 329 -14.10 -7.98 3.58
CA ILE A 329 -13.25 -6.93 2.99
C ILE A 329 -11.95 -7.54 2.49
N ALA A 330 -11.31 -8.37 3.30
CA ALA A 330 -10.07 -9.05 2.94
C ALA A 330 -10.23 -9.98 1.73
N ALA A 331 -11.32 -10.74 1.67
CA ALA A 331 -11.64 -11.62 0.54
C ALA A 331 -11.86 -10.81 -0.75
N GLY A 332 -12.67 -9.75 -0.70
CA GLY A 332 -12.94 -8.87 -1.83
C GLY A 332 -11.69 -8.14 -2.32
N ASN A 333 -10.87 -7.62 -1.38
CA ASN A 333 -9.58 -7.03 -1.69
C ASN A 333 -8.62 -8.05 -2.34
N GLY A 334 -8.54 -9.26 -1.78
CA GLY A 334 -7.71 -10.35 -2.30
C GLY A 334 -8.09 -10.78 -3.72
N MET A 335 -9.37 -10.66 -4.10
CA MET A 335 -9.84 -10.91 -5.48
C MET A 335 -9.55 -9.73 -6.41
N THR A 336 -9.81 -8.49 -5.96
CA THR A 336 -9.78 -7.29 -6.83
C THR A 336 -8.36 -6.82 -7.10
N GLN A 337 -7.52 -6.76 -6.05
CA GLN A 337 -6.19 -6.16 -6.12
C GLN A 337 -5.25 -6.80 -7.14
N PRO A 338 -5.13 -8.14 -7.27
CA PRO A 338 -4.30 -8.76 -8.28
C PRO A 338 -4.98 -8.84 -9.65
N ALA A 339 -6.31 -8.98 -9.70
CA ALA A 339 -7.04 -9.21 -10.94
C ALA A 339 -7.15 -7.93 -11.80
N LEU A 340 -7.28 -6.76 -11.19
CA LEU A 340 -7.49 -5.51 -11.92
C LEU A 340 -6.27 -5.07 -12.75
N PRO A 341 -5.03 -5.06 -12.21
CA PRO A 341 -3.83 -4.82 -13.01
C PRO A 341 -3.61 -5.89 -14.10
N ALA A 342 -3.89 -7.17 -13.78
CA ALA A 342 -3.78 -8.26 -14.75
C ALA A 342 -4.75 -8.07 -15.92
N TYR A 343 -6.00 -7.72 -15.65
CA TYR A 343 -6.99 -7.38 -16.67
C TYR A 343 -6.53 -6.21 -17.55
N ALA A 344 -6.10 -5.11 -16.94
CA ALA A 344 -5.66 -3.91 -17.67
C ALA A 344 -4.43 -4.19 -18.54
N SER A 345 -3.45 -4.94 -18.02
CA SER A 345 -2.25 -5.32 -18.76
C SER A 345 -2.55 -6.18 -19.99
N ARG A 346 -3.53 -7.09 -19.91
CA ARG A 346 -3.94 -7.92 -21.06
C ARG A 346 -4.69 -7.15 -22.14
N ARG A 347 -5.29 -6.01 -21.81
CA ARG A 347 -6.01 -5.13 -22.75
C ARG A 347 -5.11 -4.09 -23.38
N ALA A 348 -3.98 -3.82 -22.81
CA ALA A 348 -2.98 -2.91 -23.35
C ALA A 348 -2.18 -3.59 -24.48
N ALA A 349 -1.80 -2.83 -25.50
CA ALA A 349 -0.83 -3.27 -26.49
C ALA A 349 0.50 -3.62 -25.80
N ALA A 350 1.27 -4.53 -26.37
CA ALA A 350 2.49 -5.07 -25.76
C ALA A 350 3.51 -3.97 -25.39
N ASP A 351 3.60 -2.92 -26.20
CA ASP A 351 4.45 -1.74 -26.00
C ASP A 351 3.85 -0.72 -25.00
N ALA A 352 2.53 -0.75 -24.78
CA ALA A 352 1.80 0.15 -23.87
C ALA A 352 1.54 -0.43 -22.47
N GLN A 353 1.91 -1.69 -22.19
CA GLN A 353 1.65 -2.33 -20.88
C GLN A 353 2.28 -1.56 -19.72
N GLY A 354 3.52 -1.08 -19.89
CA GLY A 354 4.20 -0.28 -18.87
C GLY A 354 3.47 1.04 -18.56
N LEU A 355 2.97 1.72 -19.60
CA LEU A 355 2.18 2.94 -19.47
C LEU A 355 0.86 2.66 -18.72
N THR A 356 0.15 1.61 -19.11
CA THR A 356 -1.11 1.20 -18.49
C THR A 356 -0.97 0.90 -17.01
N LEU A 357 0.02 0.10 -16.63
CA LEU A 357 0.29 -0.21 -15.22
C LEU A 357 0.74 1.03 -14.44
N GLY A 358 1.55 1.90 -15.05
CA GLY A 358 1.94 3.19 -14.48
C GLY A 358 0.75 4.10 -14.22
N THR A 359 -0.21 4.15 -15.14
CA THR A 359 -1.45 4.94 -15.00
C THR A 359 -2.33 4.41 -13.86
N LEU A 360 -2.47 3.08 -13.74
CA LEU A 360 -3.17 2.44 -12.62
C LEU A 360 -2.50 2.79 -11.27
N GLN A 361 -1.17 2.75 -11.20
CA GLN A 361 -0.43 3.08 -9.99
C GLN A 361 -0.54 4.56 -9.63
N SER A 362 -0.54 5.46 -10.62
CA SER A 362 -0.75 6.90 -10.39
C SER A 362 -2.15 7.18 -9.84
N ALA A 363 -3.18 6.55 -10.43
CA ALA A 363 -4.55 6.64 -9.92
C ALA A 363 -4.67 6.10 -8.48
N ALA A 364 -4.03 4.96 -8.18
CA ALA A 364 -4.00 4.38 -6.84
C ALA A 364 -3.26 5.29 -5.84
N ALA A 365 -2.17 5.93 -6.23
CA ALA A 365 -1.43 6.86 -5.38
C ALA A 365 -2.26 8.10 -5.04
N LEU A 366 -2.94 8.68 -6.04
CA LEU A 366 -3.87 9.79 -5.83
C LEU A 366 -5.03 9.37 -4.91
N ALA A 367 -5.60 8.19 -5.12
CA ALA A 367 -6.68 7.66 -4.29
C ALA A 367 -6.23 7.47 -2.82
N ARG A 368 -5.01 6.98 -2.59
CA ARG A 368 -4.43 6.88 -1.24
C ARG A 368 -4.17 8.24 -0.59
N ALA A 369 -3.91 9.28 -1.37
CA ALA A 369 -3.76 10.64 -0.85
C ALA A 369 -5.12 11.26 -0.47
N VAL A 370 -6.15 11.06 -1.28
CA VAL A 370 -7.49 11.65 -1.10
C VAL A 370 -8.36 10.84 -0.13
N GLY A 371 -8.25 9.51 -0.15
CA GLY A 371 -9.09 8.60 0.63
C GLY A 371 -9.13 8.90 2.14
N PRO A 372 -7.98 9.03 2.82
CA PRO A 372 -7.94 9.39 4.24
C PRO A 372 -8.61 10.73 4.55
N LEU A 373 -8.43 11.74 3.69
CA LEU A 373 -9.05 13.05 3.85
C LEU A 373 -10.58 12.96 3.71
N LEU A 374 -11.05 12.27 2.67
CA LEU A 374 -12.47 12.05 2.45
C LEU A 374 -13.08 11.20 3.58
N GLY A 375 -12.45 10.08 3.92
CA GLY A 375 -12.91 9.23 5.00
C GLY A 375 -12.96 9.95 6.35
N GLY A 376 -11.91 10.71 6.68
CA GLY A 376 -11.86 11.53 7.90
C GLY A 376 -12.91 12.63 7.94
N ALA A 377 -13.14 13.31 6.81
CA ALA A 377 -14.18 14.35 6.71
C ALA A 377 -15.58 13.77 6.90
N LEU A 378 -15.89 12.65 6.24
CA LEU A 378 -17.18 11.97 6.40
C LEU A 378 -17.37 11.46 7.83
N TYR A 379 -16.32 10.93 8.44
CA TYR A 379 -16.32 10.45 9.82
C TYR A 379 -16.64 11.56 10.82
N ALA A 380 -15.97 12.71 10.67
CA ALA A 380 -16.07 13.82 11.60
C ALA A 380 -17.32 14.69 11.38
N ALA A 381 -17.76 14.91 10.12
CA ALA A 381 -18.80 15.84 9.78
C ALA A 381 -20.20 15.22 9.73
N ILE A 382 -20.31 13.91 9.50
CA ILE A 382 -21.60 13.24 9.30
C ILE A 382 -21.87 12.23 10.43
N ASP A 383 -21.18 11.11 10.43
CA ASP A 383 -21.30 10.01 11.42
C ASP A 383 -20.10 9.07 11.26
N PRO A 384 -19.60 8.44 12.34
CA PRO A 384 -18.56 7.42 12.27
C PRO A 384 -18.83 6.26 11.31
N ARG A 385 -20.07 5.99 10.94
CA ARG A 385 -20.47 4.95 9.96
C ARG A 385 -20.44 5.46 8.52
N ALA A 386 -20.48 6.79 8.31
CA ALA A 386 -20.62 7.39 6.98
C ALA A 386 -19.53 6.96 5.98
N PRO A 387 -18.22 6.88 6.33
CA PRO A 387 -17.20 6.43 5.41
C PRO A 387 -17.45 5.02 4.86
N TYR A 388 -18.04 4.14 5.68
CA TYR A 388 -18.31 2.75 5.30
C TYR A 388 -19.59 2.64 4.45
N LEU A 389 -20.66 3.32 4.83
CA LEU A 389 -21.93 3.26 4.10
C LEU A 389 -21.84 3.95 2.73
N ILE A 390 -21.21 5.12 2.68
CA ILE A 390 -20.97 5.84 1.42
C ILE A 390 -19.93 5.08 0.59
N GLY A 391 -18.91 4.51 1.24
CA GLY A 391 -17.91 3.64 0.62
C GLY A 391 -18.54 2.39 -0.01
N ALA A 392 -19.52 1.79 0.65
CA ALA A 392 -20.28 0.67 0.09
C ALA A 392 -21.00 1.06 -1.21
N ALA A 393 -21.65 2.22 -1.24
CA ALA A 393 -22.29 2.75 -2.45
C ALA A 393 -21.26 3.03 -3.56
N GLY A 394 -20.11 3.62 -3.23
CA GLY A 394 -19.03 3.86 -4.18
C GLY A 394 -18.44 2.59 -4.75
N LEU A 395 -18.21 1.55 -3.92
CA LEU A 395 -17.75 0.24 -4.36
C LEU A 395 -18.78 -0.48 -5.23
N LEU A 396 -20.07 -0.34 -4.91
CA LEU A 396 -21.15 -0.87 -5.73
C LEU A 396 -21.18 -0.18 -7.11
N ALA A 397 -21.02 1.15 -7.14
CA ALA A 397 -20.90 1.89 -8.40
C ALA A 397 -19.70 1.42 -9.24
N ALA A 398 -18.55 1.19 -8.61
CA ALA A 398 -17.39 0.57 -9.28
C ALA A 398 -17.73 -0.84 -9.82
N GLY A 399 -18.50 -1.63 -9.08
CA GLY A 399 -19.00 -2.93 -9.52
C GLY A 399 -19.92 -2.85 -10.74
N ILE A 400 -20.82 -1.86 -10.77
CA ILE A 400 -21.69 -1.57 -11.93
C ILE A 400 -20.85 -1.19 -13.16
N ILE A 401 -19.84 -0.31 -12.98
CA ILE A 401 -18.90 0.04 -14.05
C ILE A 401 -18.17 -1.22 -14.55
N ALA A 402 -17.75 -2.10 -13.63
CA ALA A 402 -17.09 -3.36 -13.98
C ALA A 402 -18.00 -4.28 -14.83
N VAL A 403 -19.28 -4.39 -14.47
CA VAL A 403 -20.27 -5.16 -15.27
C VAL A 403 -20.45 -4.58 -16.66
N ALA A 404 -20.53 -3.26 -16.75
CA ALA A 404 -20.81 -2.56 -18.03
C ALA A 404 -19.60 -2.50 -18.96
N ARG A 405 -18.38 -2.41 -18.42
CA ARG A 405 -17.18 -2.05 -19.19
C ARG A 405 -16.07 -3.10 -19.19
N LEU A 406 -16.01 -4.00 -18.20
CA LEU A 406 -15.03 -5.08 -18.17
C LEU A 406 -15.65 -6.35 -18.80
N ARG A 407 -15.37 -6.54 -20.09
CA ARG A 407 -15.81 -7.71 -20.85
C ARG A 407 -14.65 -8.63 -21.18
#